data_6134db75e6af37c9e0a71d34e0713dce
#
_entry.id   6134db75e6af37c9e0a71d34e0713dce
#
_cell.length_a   1.000
_cell.length_b   1.000
_cell.length_c   1.000
_cell.angle_alpha   90.00
_cell.angle_beta   90.00
_cell.angle_gamma   90.00
#
_symmetry.space_group_name_H-M   'P 1'
#
loop_
_entity.id
_entity.type
_entity.pdbx_description
1 polymer ?
#
loop_
_entity_poly.entity_id
_entity_poly.type
_entity_poly.pdbx_seq_one_letter_code
_entity_poly.pdbx_strand_id
1 'polypeptide(L)'
;MNDIKSLVASLLAQSVKIKLFTIFDEFSIFAGDQIVNLINQGRGAGVHAVLSTQSLSDIVRKGDEALLGQILNNTNNYIIQRQNNPNDAEVLSNLIGTESGFEVTSQLSANQGGTGLGSVKQTREFIIHPDEIKRLMLGQAILVNKQAFKVQKILLRKGAI
;
A
#
# COMPACT_ATOMS: atom_id res chain seq x y z
N MET A 1 -6.50 -15.51 -18.59
CA MET A 1 -6.22 -15.83 -17.18
C MET A 1 -5.97 -17.33 -16.93
N ASN A 2 -6.75 -18.23 -17.53
CA ASN A 2 -6.55 -19.69 -17.40
C ASN A 2 -5.16 -20.13 -17.86
N ASP A 3 -4.61 -19.54 -18.91
CA ASP A 3 -3.30 -19.88 -19.46
C ASP A 3 -2.16 -19.60 -18.47
N ILE A 4 -2.24 -18.46 -17.74
CA ILE A 4 -1.25 -18.11 -16.72
C ILE A 4 -1.30 -19.11 -15.56
N LYS A 5 -2.50 -19.53 -15.15
CA LYS A 5 -2.65 -20.55 -14.10
C LYS A 5 -2.08 -21.90 -14.53
N SER A 6 -2.39 -22.32 -15.75
CA SER A 6 -1.87 -23.56 -16.32
C SER A 6 -0.35 -23.53 -16.40
N LEU A 7 0.23 -22.38 -16.79
CA LEU A 7 1.67 -22.18 -16.82
C LEU A 7 2.27 -22.27 -15.40
N VAL A 8 1.71 -21.56 -14.42
CA VAL A 8 2.19 -21.59 -13.03
C VAL A 8 2.10 -23.01 -12.46
N ALA A 9 1.00 -23.72 -12.70
CA ALA A 9 0.83 -25.09 -12.25
C ALA A 9 1.86 -26.03 -12.89
N SER A 10 2.14 -25.88 -14.19
CA SER A 10 3.16 -26.68 -14.89
C SER A 10 4.57 -26.39 -14.39
N LEU A 11 4.90 -25.14 -14.08
CA LEU A 11 6.20 -24.74 -13.52
C LEU A 11 6.41 -25.31 -12.12
N LEU A 12 5.35 -25.28 -11.29
CA LEU A 12 5.40 -25.91 -9.96
C LEU A 12 5.60 -27.43 -10.05
N ALA A 13 4.88 -28.10 -10.97
CA ALA A 13 4.99 -29.55 -11.16
C ALA A 13 6.36 -29.99 -11.67
N GLN A 14 7.02 -29.17 -12.46
CA GLN A 14 8.33 -29.46 -13.02
C GLN A 14 9.51 -29.04 -12.13
N SER A 15 9.23 -28.43 -10.96
CA SER A 15 10.24 -27.84 -10.07
C SER A 15 11.19 -26.86 -10.75
N VAL A 16 10.77 -26.26 -11.86
CA VAL A 16 11.54 -25.27 -12.61
C VAL A 16 11.32 -23.90 -12.00
N LYS A 17 12.37 -23.27 -11.49
CA LYS A 17 12.34 -21.90 -10.99
C LYS A 17 12.61 -20.93 -12.13
N ILE A 18 11.56 -20.32 -12.66
CA ILE A 18 11.66 -19.22 -13.63
C ILE A 18 11.33 -17.92 -12.93
N LYS A 19 12.06 -16.87 -13.24
CA LYS A 19 11.65 -15.50 -12.84
C LYS A 19 10.70 -14.97 -13.91
N LEU A 20 9.40 -15.05 -13.64
CA LEU A 20 8.35 -14.52 -14.51
C LEU A 20 7.77 -13.26 -13.86
N PHE A 21 7.70 -12.18 -14.63
CA PHE A 21 7.00 -10.96 -14.22
C PHE A 21 5.68 -10.86 -14.98
N THR A 22 4.59 -10.74 -14.26
CA THR A 22 3.26 -10.48 -14.81
C THR A 22 2.81 -9.09 -14.38
N ILE A 23 2.34 -8.29 -15.32
CA ILE A 23 1.84 -6.93 -15.06
C ILE A 23 0.36 -6.91 -15.41
N PHE A 24 -0.46 -6.60 -14.44
CA PHE A 24 -1.90 -6.42 -14.58
C PHE A 24 -2.21 -4.92 -14.46
N ASP A 25 -2.31 -4.26 -15.60
CA ASP A 25 -2.80 -2.90 -15.65
C ASP A 25 -4.32 -2.88 -15.50
N GLU A 26 -4.87 -1.86 -14.84
CA GLU A 26 -6.31 -1.81 -14.49
C GLU A 26 -6.78 -3.09 -13.79
N PHE A 27 -6.02 -3.53 -12.79
CA PHE A 27 -6.24 -4.79 -12.08
C PHE A 27 -7.68 -4.98 -11.58
N SER A 28 -8.35 -3.89 -11.20
CA SER A 28 -9.75 -3.92 -10.74
C SER A 28 -10.71 -4.59 -11.73
N ILE A 29 -10.42 -4.57 -13.05
CA ILE A 29 -11.22 -5.27 -14.08
C ILE A 29 -11.18 -6.78 -13.88
N PHE A 30 -10.05 -7.31 -13.41
CA PHE A 30 -9.76 -8.72 -13.22
C PHE A 30 -9.89 -9.17 -11.76
N ALA A 31 -10.24 -8.26 -10.85
CA ALA A 31 -10.32 -8.53 -9.42
C ALA A 31 -11.30 -9.69 -9.13
N GLY A 32 -10.84 -10.68 -8.39
CA GLY A 32 -11.60 -11.86 -8.00
C GLY A 32 -10.67 -12.94 -7.41
N ASP A 33 -11.27 -14.00 -6.84
CA ASP A 33 -10.54 -15.09 -6.13
C ASP A 33 -9.44 -15.73 -6.98
N GLN A 34 -9.62 -15.72 -8.29
CA GLN A 34 -8.67 -16.33 -9.22
C GLN A 34 -7.30 -15.67 -9.17
N ILE A 35 -7.25 -14.36 -8.94
CA ILE A 35 -6.00 -13.59 -8.88
C ILE A 35 -5.31 -13.80 -7.54
N VAL A 36 -6.06 -13.85 -6.45
CA VAL A 36 -5.49 -14.13 -5.13
C VAL A 36 -4.79 -15.49 -5.15
N ASN A 37 -5.43 -16.48 -5.75
CA ASN A 37 -4.83 -17.81 -5.94
C ASN A 37 -3.55 -17.76 -6.78
N LEU A 38 -3.54 -16.95 -7.86
CA LEU A 38 -2.37 -16.78 -8.70
C LEU A 38 -1.21 -16.12 -7.91
N ILE A 39 -1.49 -15.07 -7.11
CA ILE A 39 -0.49 -14.39 -6.28
C ILE A 39 0.09 -15.36 -5.25
N ASN A 40 -0.77 -16.12 -4.57
CA ASN A 40 -0.37 -17.07 -3.53
C ASN A 40 0.46 -18.23 -4.08
N GLN A 41 0.03 -18.85 -5.16
CA GLN A 41 0.71 -19.99 -5.79
C GLN A 41 1.93 -19.56 -6.60
N GLY A 42 1.84 -18.41 -7.29
CA GLY A 42 2.91 -17.89 -8.13
C GLY A 42 4.20 -17.61 -7.38
N ARG A 43 4.11 -17.22 -6.09
CA ARG A 43 5.28 -16.98 -5.25
C ARG A 43 6.19 -18.22 -5.17
N GLY A 44 5.62 -19.41 -5.00
CA GLY A 44 6.36 -20.67 -4.97
C GLY A 44 7.02 -21.01 -6.32
N ALA A 45 6.42 -20.61 -7.42
CA ALA A 45 6.93 -20.82 -8.78
C ALA A 45 7.92 -19.73 -9.26
N GLY A 46 8.23 -18.73 -8.42
CA GLY A 46 9.09 -17.59 -8.82
C GLY A 46 8.40 -16.57 -9.71
N VAL A 47 7.07 -16.53 -9.70
CA VAL A 47 6.28 -15.53 -10.41
C VAL A 47 6.16 -14.26 -9.55
N HIS A 48 6.48 -13.13 -10.14
CA HIS A 48 6.30 -11.80 -9.56
C HIS A 48 5.15 -11.10 -10.26
N ALA A 49 4.16 -10.63 -9.50
CA ALA A 49 3.02 -9.90 -10.03
C ALA A 49 3.12 -8.41 -9.68
N VAL A 50 2.86 -7.56 -10.67
CA VAL A 50 2.63 -6.13 -10.50
C VAL A 50 1.16 -5.87 -10.79
N LEU A 51 0.46 -5.29 -9.82
CA LEU A 51 -0.95 -4.98 -9.91
C LEU A 51 -1.11 -3.47 -9.88
N SER A 52 -1.73 -2.88 -10.90
CA SER A 52 -2.02 -1.44 -10.95
C SER A 52 -3.53 -1.23 -10.87
N THR A 53 -3.96 -0.27 -10.07
CA THR A 53 -5.35 0.15 -9.97
C THR A 53 -5.41 1.63 -9.69
N GLN A 54 -6.47 2.30 -10.15
CA GLN A 54 -6.66 3.72 -9.92
C GLN A 54 -7.27 3.99 -8.53
N SER A 55 -8.09 3.07 -8.01
CA SER A 55 -8.74 3.19 -6.72
C SER A 55 -8.88 1.82 -6.04
N LEU A 56 -8.71 1.77 -4.73
CA LEU A 56 -9.00 0.59 -3.93
C LEU A 56 -10.50 0.27 -3.93
N SER A 57 -11.33 1.31 -3.97
CA SER A 57 -12.79 1.19 -4.04
C SER A 57 -13.26 0.44 -5.29
N ASP A 58 -12.51 0.49 -6.40
CA ASP A 58 -12.83 -0.28 -7.60
C ASP A 58 -12.63 -1.79 -7.39
N ILE A 59 -11.66 -2.18 -6.57
CA ILE A 59 -11.45 -3.56 -6.18
C ILE A 59 -12.61 -4.04 -5.29
N VAL A 60 -12.99 -3.24 -4.30
CA VAL A 60 -14.11 -3.55 -3.39
C VAL A 60 -15.42 -3.69 -4.17
N ARG A 61 -15.67 -2.82 -5.15
CA ARG A 61 -16.88 -2.89 -5.99
C ARG A 61 -16.97 -4.17 -6.83
N LYS A 62 -15.85 -4.75 -7.23
CA LYS A 62 -15.78 -5.97 -8.06
C LYS A 62 -15.76 -7.26 -7.26
N GLY A 63 -15.13 -7.23 -6.10
CA GLY A 63 -15.08 -8.32 -5.15
C GLY A 63 -15.81 -7.93 -3.86
N ASP A 64 -15.05 -7.75 -2.81
CA ASP A 64 -15.48 -7.26 -1.50
C ASP A 64 -14.26 -6.70 -0.73
N GLU A 65 -14.48 -6.26 0.50
CA GLU A 65 -13.39 -5.82 1.39
C GLU A 65 -12.45 -6.97 1.77
N ALA A 66 -12.94 -8.19 1.84
CA ALA A 66 -12.11 -9.36 2.14
C ALA A 66 -11.11 -9.62 1.01
N LEU A 67 -11.53 -9.47 -0.25
CA LEU A 67 -10.64 -9.56 -1.41
C LEU A 67 -9.57 -8.47 -1.37
N LEU A 68 -9.95 -7.23 -1.10
CA LEU A 68 -8.99 -6.13 -0.94
C LEU A 68 -7.98 -6.44 0.17
N GLY A 69 -8.47 -6.89 1.33
CA GLY A 69 -7.61 -7.29 2.47
C GLY A 69 -6.62 -8.39 2.09
N GLN A 70 -7.06 -9.40 1.35
CA GLN A 70 -6.19 -10.48 0.87
C GLN A 70 -5.10 -9.96 -0.08
N ILE A 71 -5.44 -9.08 -1.03
CA ILE A 71 -4.48 -8.45 -1.94
C ILE A 71 -3.45 -7.64 -1.16
N LEU A 72 -3.91 -6.77 -0.26
CA LEU A 72 -3.03 -5.95 0.57
C LEU A 72 -2.12 -6.80 1.47
N ASN A 73 -2.60 -7.91 2.00
CA ASN A 73 -1.79 -8.79 2.84
C ASN A 73 -0.73 -9.57 2.05
N ASN A 74 -1.03 -9.96 0.83
CA ASN A 74 -0.14 -10.79 -0.01
C ASN A 74 0.86 -9.96 -0.84
N THR A 75 0.74 -8.64 -0.87
CA THR A 75 1.70 -7.75 -1.52
C THR A 75 2.69 -7.17 -0.52
N ASN A 76 3.97 -7.09 -0.90
CA ASN A 76 5.05 -6.59 -0.04
C ASN A 76 5.50 -5.17 -0.40
N ASN A 77 5.34 -4.78 -1.65
CA ASN A 77 5.80 -3.49 -2.15
C ASN A 77 4.60 -2.70 -2.68
N TYR A 78 4.55 -1.42 -2.34
CA TYR A 78 3.55 -0.50 -2.84
C TYR A 78 4.21 0.73 -3.41
N ILE A 79 3.68 1.20 -4.54
CA ILE A 79 3.97 2.50 -5.12
C ILE A 79 2.65 3.27 -5.09
N ILE A 80 2.50 4.11 -4.08
CA ILE A 80 1.28 4.87 -3.83
C ILE A 80 1.43 6.23 -4.48
N GLN A 81 0.62 6.48 -5.49
CA GLN A 81 0.47 7.79 -6.13
C GLN A 81 -0.69 8.55 -5.48
N ARG A 82 -0.95 9.78 -5.93
CA ARG A 82 -2.03 10.61 -5.40
C ARG A 82 -3.37 9.88 -5.44
N GLN A 83 -4.05 9.87 -4.30
CA GLN A 83 -5.40 9.37 -4.16
C GLN A 83 -6.36 10.52 -3.87
N ASN A 84 -7.39 10.67 -4.69
CA ASN A 84 -8.41 11.71 -4.48
C ASN A 84 -9.53 11.24 -3.55
N ASN A 85 -9.75 9.93 -3.46
CA ASN A 85 -10.75 9.33 -2.57
C ASN A 85 -10.23 9.35 -1.12
N PRO A 86 -10.93 10.01 -0.17
CA PRO A 86 -10.49 10.08 1.23
C PRO A 86 -10.36 8.70 1.89
N ASN A 87 -11.30 7.79 1.61
CA ASN A 87 -11.27 6.44 2.19
C ASN A 87 -10.05 5.64 1.71
N ASP A 88 -9.71 5.74 0.41
CA ASP A 88 -8.53 5.07 -0.13
C ASP A 88 -7.25 5.64 0.49
N ALA A 89 -7.17 6.97 0.67
CA ALA A 89 -6.04 7.61 1.31
C ALA A 89 -5.88 7.18 2.78
N GLU A 90 -6.99 7.04 3.51
CA GLU A 90 -6.99 6.58 4.89
C GLU A 90 -6.56 5.11 4.99
N VAL A 91 -7.11 4.21 4.16
CA VAL A 91 -6.70 2.80 4.10
C VAL A 91 -5.21 2.67 3.82
N LEU A 92 -4.68 3.47 2.89
CA LEU A 92 -3.26 3.45 2.56
C LEU A 92 -2.37 4.02 3.67
N SER A 93 -2.80 5.06 4.37
CA SER A 93 -2.09 5.57 5.54
C SER A 93 -2.06 4.55 6.69
N ASN A 94 -3.17 3.86 6.94
CA ASN A 94 -3.23 2.77 7.90
C ASN A 94 -2.34 1.59 7.50
N LEU A 95 -2.25 1.27 6.21
CA LEU A 95 -1.35 0.26 5.67
C LEU A 95 0.14 0.60 5.90
N ILE A 96 0.50 1.87 5.75
CA ILE A 96 1.85 2.38 6.01
C ILE A 96 2.16 2.30 7.51
N GLY A 97 1.18 2.65 8.34
CA GLY A 97 1.26 2.55 9.79
C GLY A 97 1.49 3.87 10.50
N THR A 98 1.74 3.75 11.80
CA THR A 98 1.92 4.89 12.71
C THR A 98 3.24 4.77 13.45
N GLU A 99 3.78 5.90 13.86
CA GLU A 99 4.94 6.02 14.76
C GLU A 99 4.58 6.71 16.06
N SER A 100 5.47 6.65 17.04
CA SER A 100 5.26 7.34 18.31
C SER A 100 5.52 8.83 18.16
N GLY A 101 4.51 9.64 18.44
CA GLY A 101 4.60 11.09 18.56
C GLY A 101 4.47 11.54 20.01
N PHE A 102 4.79 12.80 20.28
CA PHE A 102 4.60 13.42 21.59
C PHE A 102 3.77 14.69 21.42
N GLU A 103 2.63 14.74 22.07
CA GLU A 103 1.81 15.93 22.17
C GLU A 103 2.17 16.68 23.46
N VAL A 104 2.62 17.93 23.31
CA VAL A 104 2.95 18.81 24.44
C VAL A 104 1.78 19.78 24.61
N THR A 105 1.05 19.63 25.71
CA THR A 105 -0.02 20.56 26.06
C THR A 105 0.52 21.54 27.12
N SER A 106 0.71 22.80 26.75
CA SER A 106 1.00 23.88 27.69
C SER A 106 -0.27 24.60 28.12
N GLN A 107 -0.56 24.65 29.41
CA GLN A 107 -1.64 25.49 29.94
C GLN A 107 -1.15 26.93 30.10
N LEU A 108 -1.66 27.83 29.28
CA LEU A 108 -1.51 29.28 29.45
C LEU A 108 -2.63 29.76 30.37
N SER A 109 -2.28 30.06 31.63
CA SER A 109 -3.17 30.77 32.53
C SER A 109 -3.22 32.23 32.13
N ALA A 110 -4.40 32.77 31.86
CA ALA A 110 -4.63 34.17 31.45
C ALA A 110 -4.28 35.22 32.53
N ASN A 111 -3.92 34.83 33.75
CA ASN A 111 -3.53 35.73 34.84
C ASN A 111 -2.20 35.27 35.45
N GLN A 112 -1.17 36.10 35.22
CA GLN A 112 0.12 36.15 35.93
C GLN A 112 0.91 34.84 36.06
N GLY A 113 1.94 34.72 35.24
CA GLY A 113 3.04 33.79 35.44
C GLY A 113 2.72 32.37 34.98
N GLY A 114 3.31 31.95 33.92
CA GLY A 114 3.22 30.57 33.48
C GLY A 114 3.63 29.61 34.59
N THR A 115 2.74 28.76 35.04
CA THR A 115 2.99 27.77 36.07
C THR A 115 3.85 26.60 35.63
N GLY A 116 4.44 26.64 34.44
CA GLY A 116 5.39 25.60 33.99
C GLY A 116 4.84 24.17 33.93
N LEU A 117 3.55 24.00 34.16
CA LEU A 117 2.89 22.70 34.12
C LEU A 117 2.48 22.36 32.66
N GLY A 118 3.38 21.74 31.94
CA GLY A 118 3.07 21.10 30.68
C GLY A 118 2.87 19.60 30.88
N SER A 119 1.87 19.00 30.28
CA SER A 119 1.77 17.55 30.19
C SER A 119 2.28 17.10 28.84
N VAL A 120 3.14 16.07 28.84
CA VAL A 120 3.58 15.40 27.62
C VAL A 120 2.83 14.10 27.54
N LYS A 121 2.02 13.94 26.50
CA LYS A 121 1.29 12.70 26.21
C LYS A 121 1.91 12.03 25.02
N GLN A 122 2.24 10.77 25.16
CA GLN A 122 2.65 9.95 24.02
C GLN A 122 1.40 9.65 23.15
N THR A 123 1.46 10.01 21.89
CA THR A 123 0.42 9.77 20.88
C THR A 123 0.97 8.90 19.77
N ARG A 124 0.08 8.34 18.95
CA ARG A 124 0.46 7.69 17.70
C ARG A 124 0.07 8.57 16.53
N GLU A 125 1.02 8.83 15.67
CA GLU A 125 0.83 9.65 14.48
C GLU A 125 1.09 8.82 13.23
N PHE A 126 0.40 9.12 12.13
CA PHE A 126 0.66 8.47 10.86
C PHE A 126 2.08 8.77 10.37
N ILE A 127 2.82 7.74 9.93
CA ILE A 127 4.12 7.92 9.24
C ILE A 127 3.91 8.77 7.98
N ILE A 128 2.81 8.55 7.26
CA ILE A 128 2.32 9.38 6.15
C ILE A 128 0.85 9.66 6.39
N HIS A 129 0.52 10.94 6.59
CA HIS A 129 -0.87 11.35 6.82
C HIS A 129 -1.70 11.21 5.55
N PRO A 130 -3.02 10.86 5.62
CA PRO A 130 -3.89 10.77 4.45
C PRO A 130 -3.88 12.02 3.56
N ASP A 131 -3.78 13.21 4.16
CA ASP A 131 -3.71 14.46 3.39
C ASP A 131 -2.42 14.59 2.58
N GLU A 132 -1.32 13.99 3.01
CA GLU A 132 -0.09 13.98 2.23
C GLU A 132 -0.26 13.14 0.96
N ILE A 133 -0.93 12.00 1.06
CA ILE A 133 -1.25 11.15 -0.11
C ILE A 133 -2.13 11.91 -1.10
N LYS A 134 -3.13 12.65 -0.62
CA LYS A 134 -4.02 13.47 -1.45
C LYS A 134 -3.31 14.65 -2.13
N ARG A 135 -2.22 15.16 -1.54
CA ARG A 135 -1.45 16.30 -2.04
C ARG A 135 -0.25 15.92 -2.90
N LEU A 136 0.00 14.65 -3.15
CA LEU A 136 1.09 14.23 -4.04
C LEU A 136 0.92 14.85 -5.42
N MET A 137 2.01 15.42 -5.94
CA MET A 137 2.03 16.01 -7.28
C MET A 137 2.25 14.93 -8.34
N LEU A 138 2.05 15.31 -9.60
CA LEU A 138 2.32 14.41 -10.73
C LEU A 138 3.78 13.93 -10.69
N GLY A 139 3.97 12.62 -10.80
CA GLY A 139 5.28 11.98 -10.72
C GLY A 139 5.77 11.71 -9.29
N GLN A 140 5.15 12.28 -8.26
CA GLN A 140 5.46 11.93 -6.88
C GLN A 140 4.72 10.66 -6.46
N ALA A 141 5.41 9.84 -5.66
CA ALA A 141 4.84 8.64 -5.09
C ALA A 141 5.47 8.31 -3.73
N ILE A 142 4.81 7.46 -2.98
CA ILE A 142 5.32 6.87 -1.75
C ILE A 142 5.63 5.40 -2.04
N LEU A 143 6.90 5.03 -1.88
CA LEU A 143 7.35 3.64 -1.95
C LEU A 143 7.30 3.04 -0.56
N VAL A 144 6.56 1.95 -0.41
CA VAL A 144 6.49 1.17 0.82
C VAL A 144 7.01 -0.23 0.56
N ASN A 145 7.96 -0.67 1.38
CA ASN A 145 8.41 -2.06 1.42
C ASN A 145 8.14 -2.61 2.82
N LYS A 146 7.16 -3.51 2.94
CA LYS A 146 6.76 -4.07 4.24
C LYS A 146 7.84 -4.95 4.87
N GLN A 147 8.55 -5.72 4.07
CA GLN A 147 9.57 -6.64 4.57
C GLN A 147 10.79 -5.90 5.15
N ALA A 148 11.15 -4.77 4.54
CA ALA A 148 12.26 -3.94 4.99
C ALA A 148 11.83 -2.83 5.97
N PHE A 149 10.54 -2.71 6.29
CA PHE A 149 9.97 -1.61 7.07
C PHE A 149 10.39 -0.24 6.54
N LYS A 150 10.40 -0.10 5.20
CA LYS A 150 10.92 1.09 4.54
C LYS A 150 9.80 1.87 3.88
N VAL A 151 9.71 3.16 4.21
CA VAL A 151 8.78 4.12 3.61
C VAL A 151 9.59 5.27 3.04
N GLN A 152 9.39 5.62 1.77
CA GLN A 152 10.14 6.68 1.09
C GLN A 152 9.25 7.47 0.15
N LYS A 153 9.35 8.80 0.16
CA LYS A 153 8.83 9.65 -0.90
C LYS A 153 9.80 9.59 -2.09
N ILE A 154 9.28 9.27 -3.26
CA ILE A 154 10.07 9.09 -4.49
C ILE A 154 9.52 9.93 -5.62
N LEU A 155 10.34 10.17 -6.63
CA LEU A 155 9.94 10.80 -7.88
C LEU A 155 10.02 9.77 -9.02
N LEU A 156 8.87 9.49 -9.62
CA LEU A 156 8.78 8.62 -10.79
C LEU A 156 9.18 9.42 -12.03
N ARG A 157 10.08 8.86 -12.83
CA ARG A 157 10.49 9.44 -14.11
C ARG A 157 9.90 8.63 -15.26
N LYS A 158 9.55 9.31 -16.34
CA LYS A 158 9.20 8.63 -17.59
C LYS A 158 10.42 7.81 -18.03
N GLY A 159 10.18 6.53 -18.37
CA GLY A 159 11.24 5.70 -18.93
C GLY A 159 11.80 6.31 -20.22
N ALA A 160 13.10 6.18 -20.45
CA ALA A 160 13.68 6.45 -21.76
C ALA A 160 13.16 5.39 -22.74
N ILE A 161 12.54 5.83 -23.82
CA ILE A 161 12.10 4.99 -24.94
C ILE A 161 13.28 4.87 -25.89
#